data_ce628fa2605a2d0a7543aa6bdab71840
#
_entry.id   ce628fa2605a2d0a7543aa6bdab71840
#
_cell.length_a   1.000
_cell.length_b   1.000
_cell.length_c   1.000
_cell.angle_alpha   90.00
_cell.angle_beta   90.00
_cell.angle_gamma   90.00
#
_symmetry.space_group_name_H-M   'P 1'
#
loop_
_entity.id
_entity.type
_entity.pdbx_description
1 polymer ?
#
loop_
_entity_poly.entity_id
_entity_poly.type
_entity_poly.pdbx_seq_one_letter_code
_entity_poly.pdbx_strand_id
1 'polypeptide(L)' 'MPRTVNHKQLVELGFSKSAAKQIIKEGKLIAVKRFEQARNSSNNVVHLSKSPFDNRRLDLAPTSIIEELLGFQISL' A
#
# COMPACT_ATOMS: atom_id res chain seq x y z
N MET A 1 5.07 4.71 14.32
CA MET A 1 4.18 4.82 13.14
C MET A 1 4.05 3.46 12.47
N PRO A 2 2.86 2.96 12.18
CA PRO A 2 2.74 1.67 11.52
C PRO A 2 3.26 1.74 10.07
N ARG A 3 3.85 0.65 9.62
CA ARG A 3 4.38 0.56 8.25
C ARG A 3 3.29 0.26 7.22
N THR A 4 2.18 -0.29 7.68
CA THR A 4 1.03 -0.62 6.83
C THR A 4 -0.25 -0.13 7.48
N VAL A 5 -1.24 0.12 6.64
CA VAL A 5 -2.57 0.52 7.10
C VAL A 5 -3.63 -0.34 6.41
N ASN A 6 -4.77 -0.54 7.06
CA ASN A 6 -5.91 -1.22 6.51
C ASN A 6 -7.08 -0.24 6.30
N HIS A 7 -8.16 -0.72 5.69
CA HIS A 7 -9.31 0.16 5.41
C HIS A 7 -9.99 0.67 6.67
N LYS A 8 -10.00 -0.11 7.76
CA LYS A 8 -10.63 0.31 9.02
C LYS A 8 -9.94 1.54 9.59
N GLN A 9 -8.61 1.59 9.51
CA GLN A 9 -7.84 2.74 9.96
C GLN A 9 -8.15 3.98 9.13
N LEU A 10 -8.37 3.84 7.83
CA LEU A 10 -8.78 4.95 6.97
C LEU A 10 -10.19 5.43 7.29
N VAL A 11 -11.10 4.52 7.64
CA VAL A 11 -12.44 4.89 8.09
C VAL A 11 -12.36 5.74 9.36
N GLU A 12 -11.47 5.41 10.27
CA GLU A 12 -11.24 6.19 11.49
C GLU A 12 -10.75 7.60 11.19
N LEU A 13 -10.08 7.80 10.06
CA LEU A 13 -9.64 9.13 9.61
C LEU A 13 -10.77 9.95 8.97
N GLY A 14 -11.93 9.34 8.74
CA GLY A 14 -13.08 10.04 8.19
C GLY A 14 -13.52 9.60 6.80
N PHE A 15 -12.86 8.63 6.21
CA PHE A 15 -13.25 8.12 4.90
C PHE A 15 -14.42 7.14 5.02
N SER A 16 -15.27 7.09 4.00
CA SER A 16 -16.28 6.05 3.91
C SER A 16 -15.64 4.69 3.72
N LYS A 17 -16.34 3.62 4.05
CA LYS A 17 -15.82 2.26 3.88
C LYS A 17 -15.44 1.98 2.42
N SER A 18 -16.27 2.41 1.47
CA SER A 18 -15.98 2.24 0.04
C SER A 18 -14.73 3.00 -0.39
N ALA A 19 -14.61 4.26 0.02
CA ALA A 19 -13.45 5.08 -0.27
C ALA A 19 -12.19 4.49 0.36
N ALA A 20 -12.27 4.05 1.61
CA ALA A 20 -11.14 3.44 2.31
C ALA A 20 -10.64 2.20 1.59
N LYS A 21 -11.54 1.32 1.16
CA LYS A 21 -11.17 0.11 0.41
C LYS A 21 -10.53 0.46 -0.94
N GLN A 22 -11.05 1.48 -1.62
CA GLN A 22 -10.50 1.92 -2.89
C GLN A 22 -9.09 2.49 -2.71
N ILE A 23 -8.86 3.27 -1.66
CA ILE A 23 -7.54 3.82 -1.34
C ILE A 23 -6.54 2.68 -1.09
N ILE A 24 -6.91 1.67 -0.31
CA ILE A 24 -6.05 0.52 -0.06
C ILE A 24 -5.73 -0.21 -1.37
N LYS A 25 -6.71 -0.43 -2.21
CA LYS A 25 -6.52 -1.07 -3.52
C LYS A 25 -5.52 -0.30 -4.38
N GLU A 26 -5.66 1.02 -4.48
CA GLU A 26 -4.74 1.87 -5.23
C GLU A 26 -3.33 1.82 -4.64
N GLY A 27 -3.22 1.88 -3.33
CA GLY A 27 -1.92 1.77 -2.65
C GLY A 27 -1.22 0.45 -2.93
N LYS A 28 -1.97 -0.65 -2.93
CA LYS A 28 -1.40 -1.96 -3.26
C LYS A 28 -0.89 -2.02 -4.70
N LEU A 29 -1.64 -1.46 -5.64
CA LEU A 29 -1.22 -1.41 -7.05
C LEU A 29 0.08 -0.63 -7.22
N ILE A 30 0.22 0.50 -6.53
CA ILE A 30 1.45 1.29 -6.57
C ILE A 30 2.61 0.50 -5.95
N ALA A 31 2.36 -0.17 -4.84
CA ALA A 31 3.37 -1.00 -4.18
C ALA A 31 3.89 -2.11 -5.11
N VAL A 32 2.99 -2.76 -5.83
CA VAL A 32 3.35 -3.79 -6.81
C VAL A 32 4.22 -3.21 -7.92
N LYS A 33 3.84 -2.06 -8.47
CA LYS A 33 4.62 -1.40 -9.52
C LYS A 33 6.01 -1.02 -9.04
N ARG A 34 6.14 -0.46 -7.85
CA ARG A 34 7.45 -0.09 -7.28
C ARG A 34 8.30 -1.30 -7.02
N PHE A 35 7.71 -2.40 -6.57
CA PHE A 35 8.41 -3.67 -6.38
C PHE A 35 8.99 -4.17 -7.70
N GLU A 36 8.20 -4.17 -8.77
CA GLU A 36 8.63 -4.61 -10.09
C GLU A 36 9.74 -3.72 -10.65
N GLN A 37 9.63 -2.40 -10.47
CA GLN A 37 10.66 -1.46 -10.91
C GLN A 37 11.99 -1.70 -10.17
N ALA A 38 11.93 -1.88 -8.87
CA ALA A 38 13.12 -2.17 -8.07
C ALA A 38 13.75 -3.51 -8.48
N ARG A 39 12.93 -4.50 -8.76
CA ARG A 39 13.39 -5.81 -9.22
C ARG A 39 14.10 -5.73 -10.57
N ASN A 40 13.55 -4.93 -11.50
CA ASN A 40 14.11 -4.79 -12.83
C ASN A 40 15.40 -3.96 -12.85
N SER A 41 15.54 -3.02 -11.92
CA SER A 41 16.70 -2.12 -11.87
C SER A 41 17.84 -2.65 -11.01
N SER A 42 17.64 -3.71 -10.26
CA SER A 42 18.62 -4.26 -9.33
C SER A 42 19.10 -5.61 -9.82
N ASN A 43 20.42 -5.77 -9.86
CA ASN A 43 21.06 -7.08 -10.09
C ASN A 43 21.13 -7.89 -8.79
N ASN A 44 20.73 -7.30 -7.68
CA ASN A 44 20.70 -8.01 -6.41
C ASN A 44 19.55 -9.01 -6.42
N VAL A 45 19.78 -10.10 -5.71
CA VAL A 45 18.82 -11.17 -5.64
C VAL A 45 17.55 -10.69 -4.94
N VAL A 46 16.47 -10.64 -5.69
CA VAL A 46 15.14 -10.47 -5.12
C VAL A 46 14.58 -11.87 -4.96
N HIS A 47 14.47 -12.31 -3.74
CA HIS A 47 14.04 -13.68 -3.43
C HIS A 47 12.55 -13.93 -3.66
N LEU A 48 11.77 -12.85 -3.75
CA LEU A 48 10.33 -12.94 -3.99
C LEU A 48 10.05 -12.84 -5.48
N SER A 49 9.24 -13.75 -5.99
CA SER A 49 8.83 -13.73 -7.40
C SER A 49 7.80 -12.65 -7.70
N LYS A 50 7.08 -12.20 -6.67
CA LYS A 50 6.09 -11.13 -6.79
C LYS A 50 6.00 -10.36 -5.47
N SER A 51 5.47 -9.15 -5.55
CA SER A 51 5.26 -8.31 -4.37
C SER A 51 4.32 -9.00 -3.38
N PRO A 52 4.61 -8.94 -2.06
CA PRO A 52 3.68 -9.41 -1.05
C PRO A 52 2.35 -8.66 -1.04
N PHE A 53 2.29 -7.48 -1.66
CA PHE A 53 1.05 -6.70 -1.79
C PHE A 53 0.22 -7.11 -3.02
N ASP A 54 0.72 -8.00 -3.85
CA ASP A 54 -0.01 -8.54 -4.99
C ASP A 54 -0.95 -9.67 -4.51
N ASN A 55 -1.95 -9.27 -3.74
CA ASN A 55 -2.92 -10.19 -3.16
C ASN A 55 -4.25 -9.45 -2.99
N ARG A 56 -5.28 -9.91 -3.68
CA ARG A 56 -6.61 -9.28 -3.66
C ARG A 56 -7.24 -9.27 -2.27
N ARG A 57 -6.96 -10.29 -1.46
CA ARG A 57 -7.56 -10.46 -0.14
C ARG A 57 -6.83 -9.69 0.95
N LEU A 58 -5.63 -9.19 0.63
CA LEU A 58 -4.85 -8.46 1.60
C LEU A 58 -5.44 -7.08 1.82
N ASP A 59 -5.84 -6.78 3.06
CA ASP A 59 -6.35 -5.47 3.44
C ASP A 59 -5.25 -4.65 4.12
N LEU A 60 -4.12 -4.52 3.43
CA LEU A 60 -2.96 -3.76 3.90
C LEU A 60 -2.30 -3.07 2.72
N ALA A 61 -1.86 -1.84 2.94
CA ALA A 61 -1.04 -1.11 1.98
C ALA A 61 0.05 -0.37 2.74
N PRO A 62 1.22 -0.12 2.11
CA PRO A 62 2.30 0.60 2.78
C PRO A 62 1.84 2.00 3.17
N THR A 63 2.08 2.36 4.44
CA THR A 63 1.68 3.67 4.97
C THR A 63 2.25 4.82 4.14
N SER A 64 3.53 4.73 3.73
CA SER A 64 4.16 5.78 2.94
C SER A 64 3.46 6.03 1.61
N ILE A 65 3.02 4.96 0.95
CA ILE A 65 2.31 5.07 -0.32
C ILE A 65 0.93 5.69 -0.12
N ILE A 66 0.22 5.27 0.94
CA ILE A 66 -1.08 5.84 1.27
C ILE A 66 -0.95 7.32 1.59
N GLU A 67 0.08 7.72 2.34
CA GLU A 67 0.35 9.13 2.63
C GLU A 67 0.58 9.95 1.36
N GLU A 68 1.29 9.39 0.39
CA GLU A 68 1.48 10.05 -0.91
C GLU A 68 0.15 10.23 -1.65
N LEU A 69 -0.71 9.20 -1.63
CA LEU A 69 -2.03 9.26 -2.26
C LEU A 69 -2.93 10.31 -1.62
N LEU A 70 -2.90 10.38 -0.29
CA LEU A 70 -3.76 11.29 0.46
C LEU A 70 -3.20 12.71 0.52
N GLY A 71 -1.90 12.88 0.38
CA GLY A 71 -1.24 14.18 0.46
C GLY A 71 -1.03 14.67 1.89
N PHE A 72 -1.17 13.83 2.88
CA PHE A 72 -0.89 14.17 4.27
C PHE A 72 -0.40 12.96 5.05
N GLN A 73 0.27 13.19 6.17
CA GLN A 73 0.77 12.12 7.02
C GLN A 73 -0.34 11.51 7.87
N ILE A 74 -0.28 10.19 8.00
CA ILE A 74 -1.21 9.46 8.84
C ILE A 74 -0.62 9.35 10.24
N SER A 75 -1.34 9.86 11.22
CA SER A 75 -0.96 9.75 12.63
C SER A 75 -1.93 8.79 13.31
N LEU A 76 -1.51 7.56 13.45
CA LEU A 76 -2.32 6.53 14.08
C LEU A 76 -1.75 6.09 15.41
#